data_d7aedfe24d2fbcba68e606cf03353fce
#
_entry.id   d7aedfe24d2fbcba68e606cf03353fce
#
_cell.length_a   1.000
_cell.length_b   1.000
_cell.length_c   1.000
_cell.angle_alpha   90.00
_cell.angle_beta   90.00
_cell.angle_gamma   90.00
#
_symmetry.space_group_name_H-M   'P 1'
#
loop_
_entity.id
_entity.type
_entity.pdbx_description
1 polymer ?
#
loop_
_entity_poly.entity_id
_entity_poly.type
_entity_poly.pdbx_seq_one_letter_code
_entity_poly.pdbx_strand_id
1 'polypeptide(L)'
;MQSYSASVSGATEKLNYFLSASHVDQEGVIVGDDYKREALSLRLQSDVASWLQVGTQMGYTFNDYSGPTTYNLVQALRLTPYGRVTRPNGELEKFPRELGAGLTNPLWLVNSGMVDDHDTYATTLIKGHVLVKCPWLEGLTYRVNAAYSWENVERDYFEHEGYFVAEGTSEDRYSASALSGFLSKAIGYSARTKNTYWVMDLIVNFNRQFGKHFIDATYVYTRDSKRYDYRKMTGSDFSNQGNTVLGANG
;
A
#
# COMPACT_ATOMS: atom_id res chain seq x y z
N MET A 1 8.80 15.49 6.75
CA MET A 1 7.72 14.65 7.30
C MET A 1 6.70 15.54 7.99
N GLN A 2 5.43 15.40 7.63
CA GLN A 2 4.29 16.06 8.28
C GLN A 2 3.31 14.98 8.74
N SER A 3 2.74 15.13 9.94
CA SER A 3 1.77 14.18 10.47
C SER A 3 0.69 14.93 11.23
N TYR A 4 -0.54 14.67 10.87
CA TYR A 4 -1.73 15.25 11.49
C TYR A 4 -2.65 14.15 11.97
N SER A 5 -3.20 14.30 13.16
CA SER A 5 -4.22 13.38 13.66
C SER A 5 -5.27 14.12 14.47
N ALA A 6 -6.50 13.68 14.34
CA ALA A 6 -7.61 14.15 15.13
C ALA A 6 -8.42 12.95 15.63
N SER A 7 -8.94 13.04 16.85
CA SER A 7 -9.82 12.02 17.37
C SER A 7 -10.89 12.61 18.26
N VAL A 8 -12.03 11.95 18.28
CA VAL A 8 -13.12 12.23 19.19
C VAL A 8 -13.61 10.95 19.83
N SER A 9 -13.85 10.98 21.11
CA SER A 9 -14.39 9.86 21.86
C SER A 9 -15.39 10.33 22.89
N GLY A 10 -16.31 9.45 23.22
CA GLY A 10 -17.28 9.72 24.26
C GLY A 10 -17.92 8.45 24.77
N ALA A 11 -18.51 8.54 25.93
CA ALA A 11 -19.22 7.45 26.58
C ALA A 11 -20.52 7.96 27.19
N THR A 12 -21.57 7.17 27.04
CA THR A 12 -22.82 7.26 27.80
C THR A 12 -23.01 5.98 28.60
N GLU A 13 -24.06 5.87 29.39
CA GLU A 13 -24.36 4.62 30.11
C GLU A 13 -24.51 3.40 29.19
N LYS A 14 -24.86 3.59 27.92
CA LYS A 14 -25.16 2.52 26.98
C LYS A 14 -24.30 2.48 25.74
N LEU A 15 -23.56 3.55 25.44
CA LEU A 15 -22.80 3.67 24.20
C LEU A 15 -21.43 4.28 24.46
N ASN A 16 -20.41 3.57 23.96
CA ASN A 16 -19.04 4.08 23.87
C ASN A 16 -18.70 4.24 22.39
N TYR A 17 -18.09 5.36 22.02
CA TYR A 17 -17.63 5.60 20.68
C TYR A 17 -16.23 6.22 20.64
N PHE A 18 -15.53 5.90 19.56
CA PHE A 18 -14.24 6.48 19.22
C PHE A 18 -14.17 6.64 17.71
N LEU A 19 -13.81 7.82 17.25
CA LEU A 19 -13.53 8.13 15.85
C LEU A 19 -12.17 8.80 15.77
N SER A 20 -11.33 8.40 14.83
CA SER A 20 -10.06 9.06 14.55
C SER A 20 -9.78 9.12 13.05
N ALA A 21 -9.10 10.19 12.65
CA ALA A 21 -8.55 10.38 11.33
C ALA A 21 -7.08 10.78 11.46
N SER A 22 -6.23 10.29 10.56
CA SER A 22 -4.83 10.69 10.50
C SER A 22 -4.35 10.79 9.06
N HIS A 23 -3.45 11.73 8.85
CA HIS A 23 -2.73 11.97 7.61
C HIS A 23 -1.23 12.04 7.89
N VAL A 24 -0.44 11.35 7.08
CA VAL A 24 1.03 11.40 7.11
C VAL A 24 1.51 11.70 5.70
N ASP A 25 2.42 12.65 5.59
CA ASP A 25 3.16 12.96 4.37
C ASP A 25 4.65 12.94 4.71
N GLN A 26 5.40 12.08 4.05
CA GLN A 26 6.80 11.84 4.33
C GLN A 26 7.58 11.81 3.04
N GLU A 27 8.55 12.70 2.93
CA GLU A 27 9.61 12.64 1.93
C GLU A 27 10.69 11.68 2.41
N GLY A 28 11.10 10.75 1.54
CA GLY A 28 12.18 9.83 1.80
C GLY A 28 13.56 10.51 1.80
N VAL A 29 14.57 9.78 2.22
CA VAL A 29 15.97 10.25 2.14
C VAL A 29 16.53 10.15 0.72
N ILE A 30 15.87 9.39 -0.14
CA ILE A 30 16.16 9.25 -1.57
C ILE A 30 15.15 10.10 -2.33
N VAL A 31 15.61 10.88 -3.29
CA VAL A 31 14.76 11.73 -4.13
C VAL A 31 13.75 10.88 -4.88
N GLY A 32 12.47 11.23 -4.80
CA GLY A 32 11.36 10.51 -5.42
C GLY A 32 10.81 9.34 -4.59
N ASP A 33 11.35 9.09 -3.41
CA ASP A 33 10.84 8.07 -2.49
C ASP A 33 9.90 8.75 -1.47
N ASP A 34 8.69 9.04 -1.91
CA ASP A 34 7.67 9.73 -1.10
C ASP A 34 6.62 8.75 -0.60
N TYR A 35 6.06 9.05 0.55
CA TYR A 35 5.05 8.24 1.18
C TYR A 35 3.92 9.09 1.75
N LYS A 36 2.68 8.77 1.36
CA LYS A 36 1.49 9.37 1.93
C LYS A 36 0.59 8.31 2.53
N ARG A 37 0.03 8.62 3.68
CA ARG A 37 -0.91 7.72 4.35
C ARG A 37 -2.11 8.48 4.88
N GLU A 38 -3.28 7.96 4.59
CA GLU A 38 -4.53 8.38 5.19
C GLU A 38 -5.15 7.22 5.95
N ALA A 39 -5.61 7.46 7.16
CA ALA A 39 -6.28 6.43 7.94
C ALA A 39 -7.48 6.99 8.69
N LEU A 40 -8.56 6.20 8.67
CA LEU A 40 -9.78 6.41 9.42
C LEU A 40 -10.04 5.22 10.33
N SER A 41 -10.47 5.47 11.56
CA SER A 41 -10.86 4.42 12.50
C SER A 41 -12.13 4.83 13.24
N LEU A 42 -13.10 3.92 13.26
CA LEU A 42 -14.34 4.04 14.00
C LEU A 42 -14.47 2.83 14.92
N ARG A 43 -14.82 3.08 16.17
CA ARG A 43 -15.17 2.02 17.14
C ARG A 43 -16.43 2.42 17.87
N LEU A 44 -17.40 1.50 17.89
CA LEU A 44 -18.66 1.64 18.59
C LEU A 44 -18.90 0.41 19.45
N GLN A 45 -19.37 0.61 20.67
CA GLN A 45 -19.80 -0.48 21.56
C GLN A 45 -21.02 -0.01 22.32
N SER A 46 -22.07 -0.84 22.32
CA SER A 46 -23.32 -0.54 22.99
C SER A 46 -23.78 -1.70 23.85
N ASP A 47 -24.17 -1.37 25.07
CA ASP A 47 -24.94 -2.24 25.97
C ASP A 47 -26.44 -2.01 25.68
N VAL A 48 -26.96 -2.74 24.68
CA VAL A 48 -28.36 -2.60 24.21
C VAL A 48 -29.33 -2.99 25.30
N ALA A 49 -29.00 -4.02 26.07
CA ALA A 49 -29.76 -4.51 27.22
C ALA A 49 -28.77 -5.10 28.24
N SER A 50 -29.23 -5.36 29.46
CA SER A 50 -28.41 -6.00 30.51
C SER A 50 -27.82 -7.36 30.09
N TRP A 51 -28.48 -8.02 29.14
CA TRP A 51 -28.10 -9.32 28.59
C TRP A 51 -27.49 -9.26 27.19
N LEU A 52 -27.50 -8.08 26.50
CA LEU A 52 -27.05 -7.93 25.11
C LEU A 52 -26.08 -6.77 24.95
N GLN A 53 -24.87 -7.08 24.53
CA GLN A 53 -23.87 -6.10 24.09
C GLN A 53 -23.51 -6.34 22.63
N VAL A 54 -23.39 -5.25 21.88
CA VAL A 54 -22.94 -5.25 20.50
C VAL A 54 -21.78 -4.28 20.32
N GLY A 55 -20.85 -4.61 19.46
CA GLY A 55 -19.76 -3.70 19.14
C GLY A 55 -19.28 -3.86 17.70
N THR A 56 -18.78 -2.78 17.14
CA THR A 56 -18.16 -2.77 15.82
C THR A 56 -16.89 -1.92 15.84
N GLN A 57 -15.94 -2.31 15.02
CA GLN A 57 -14.75 -1.54 14.70
C GLN A 57 -14.57 -1.54 13.19
N MET A 58 -14.39 -0.36 12.63
CA MET A 58 -14.08 -0.17 11.21
C MET A 58 -12.75 0.58 11.10
N GLY A 59 -11.91 0.17 10.17
CA GLY A 59 -10.65 0.81 9.86
C GLY A 59 -10.48 0.88 8.34
N TYR A 60 -10.06 2.03 7.85
CA TYR A 60 -9.66 2.25 6.48
C TYR A 60 -8.27 2.88 6.49
N THR A 61 -7.38 2.36 5.65
CA THR A 61 -6.03 2.92 5.46
C THR A 61 -5.74 2.95 3.97
N PHE A 62 -5.33 4.11 3.50
CA PHE A 62 -4.82 4.31 2.16
C PHE A 62 -3.35 4.71 2.26
N ASN A 63 -2.49 4.00 1.54
CA ASN A 63 -1.07 4.29 1.45
C ASN A 63 -0.74 4.52 -0.02
N ASP A 64 -0.04 5.60 -0.30
CA ASP A 64 0.44 5.98 -1.62
C ASP A 64 1.97 6.03 -1.58
N TYR A 65 2.60 5.20 -2.40
CA TYR A 65 4.04 5.11 -2.61
C TYR A 65 4.41 5.53 -4.04
N SER A 66 3.47 6.18 -4.73
CA SER A 66 3.66 6.59 -6.11
C SER A 66 4.80 7.60 -6.23
N GLY A 67 5.56 7.47 -7.29
CA GLY A 67 6.66 8.36 -7.63
C GLY A 67 7.86 7.59 -8.17
N PRO A 68 8.57 8.14 -9.15
CA PRO A 68 9.74 7.49 -9.73
C PRO A 68 10.86 7.43 -8.69
N THR A 69 11.10 6.26 -8.13
CA THR A 69 12.22 6.04 -7.21
C THR A 69 13.54 5.95 -7.98
N THR A 70 14.63 6.44 -7.36
CA THR A 70 15.97 6.19 -7.90
C THR A 70 16.25 4.70 -7.88
N TYR A 71 16.26 4.12 -9.02
CA TYR A 71 16.31 2.67 -9.23
C TYR A 71 17.52 1.98 -8.60
N ASN A 72 18.56 2.73 -8.21
CA ASN A 72 19.75 2.05 -7.75
C ASN A 72 20.70 2.95 -6.95
N LEU A 73 20.61 2.89 -5.63
CA LEU A 73 21.64 3.46 -4.74
C LEU A 73 23.05 2.93 -5.10
N VAL A 74 23.14 1.68 -5.59
CA VAL A 74 24.39 1.09 -6.06
C VAL A 74 24.91 1.81 -7.30
N GLN A 75 24.06 2.28 -8.21
CA GLN A 75 24.51 3.10 -9.36
C GLN A 75 25.06 4.45 -8.90
N ALA A 76 24.40 5.09 -7.93
CA ALA A 76 24.91 6.34 -7.37
C ALA A 76 26.30 6.18 -6.75
N LEU A 77 26.55 5.08 -6.04
CA LEU A 77 27.85 4.76 -5.44
C LEU A 77 28.94 4.40 -6.48
N ARG A 78 28.54 3.96 -7.67
CA ARG A 78 29.45 3.62 -8.77
C ARG A 78 29.81 4.83 -9.65
N LEU A 79 29.06 5.92 -9.53
CA LEU A 79 29.36 7.14 -10.27
C LEU A 79 30.65 7.79 -9.76
N THR A 80 31.43 8.31 -10.69
CA THR A 80 32.62 9.07 -10.34
C THR A 80 32.22 10.43 -9.73
N PRO A 81 32.87 10.89 -8.66
CA PRO A 81 32.62 12.20 -8.08
C PRO A 81 32.98 13.36 -9.03
N TYR A 82 33.74 13.11 -10.10
CA TYR A 82 34.10 14.06 -11.14
C TYR A 82 33.11 14.09 -12.31
N GLY A 83 32.02 13.30 -12.24
CA GLY A 83 30.97 13.28 -13.26
C GLY A 83 30.20 14.62 -13.29
N ARG A 84 29.76 15.03 -14.47
CA ARG A 84 28.89 16.20 -14.60
C ARG A 84 27.46 15.80 -14.16
N VAL A 85 26.92 16.55 -13.23
CA VAL A 85 25.51 16.40 -12.81
C VAL A 85 24.58 17.15 -13.76
N THR A 86 25.01 18.30 -14.26
CA THR A 86 24.26 19.20 -15.15
C THR A 86 25.05 19.56 -16.40
N ARG A 87 24.35 19.79 -17.49
CA ARG A 87 24.85 20.34 -18.73
C ARG A 87 25.10 21.86 -18.57
N PRO A 88 25.85 22.51 -19.51
CA PRO A 88 26.04 23.95 -19.50
C PRO A 88 24.74 24.77 -19.59
N ASN A 89 23.70 24.21 -20.16
CA ASN A 89 22.34 24.79 -20.24
C ASN A 89 21.50 24.65 -18.96
N GLY A 90 22.03 24.00 -17.91
CA GLY A 90 21.33 23.77 -16.64
C GLY A 90 20.48 22.50 -16.56
N GLU A 91 20.31 21.80 -17.67
CA GLU A 91 19.61 20.51 -17.67
C GLU A 91 20.43 19.41 -16.99
N LEU A 92 19.76 18.42 -16.42
CA LEU A 92 20.45 17.26 -15.87
C LEU A 92 21.16 16.46 -16.95
N GLU A 93 22.42 16.13 -16.69
CA GLU A 93 23.20 15.24 -17.55
C GLU A 93 22.77 13.79 -17.34
N LYS A 94 22.35 13.13 -18.43
CA LYS A 94 21.92 11.71 -18.37
C LYS A 94 23.10 10.79 -18.08
N PHE A 95 24.24 11.08 -18.73
CA PHE A 95 25.46 10.28 -18.59
C PHE A 95 26.59 11.13 -18.00
N PRO A 96 26.82 11.09 -16.67
CA PRO A 96 27.81 11.94 -16.00
C PRO A 96 29.24 11.72 -16.46
N ARG A 97 29.53 10.58 -17.09
CA ARG A 97 30.85 10.20 -17.58
C ARG A 97 30.84 10.06 -19.10
N GLU A 98 31.79 10.68 -19.78
CA GLU A 98 31.86 10.74 -21.23
C GLU A 98 32.12 9.40 -21.92
N LEU A 99 32.69 8.40 -21.24
CA LEU A 99 33.08 7.14 -21.86
C LEU A 99 32.66 5.91 -21.06
N GLY A 100 31.87 5.07 -21.69
CA GLY A 100 31.91 3.63 -21.55
C GLY A 100 31.30 2.99 -20.30
N ALA A 101 30.68 3.71 -19.39
CA ALA A 101 30.26 3.10 -18.13
C ALA A 101 28.78 2.69 -18.07
N GLY A 102 27.95 3.05 -19.06
CA GLY A 102 26.51 2.69 -19.04
C GLY A 102 25.72 3.19 -17.82
N LEU A 103 26.37 4.01 -16.96
CA LEU A 103 25.79 4.49 -15.73
C LEU A 103 25.00 5.76 -15.96
N THR A 104 23.71 5.70 -15.72
CA THR A 104 22.80 6.84 -15.82
C THR A 104 22.83 7.65 -14.52
N ASN A 105 22.70 8.97 -14.64
CA ASN A 105 22.57 9.86 -13.49
C ASN A 105 21.28 9.53 -12.70
N PRO A 106 21.35 9.15 -11.43
CA PRO A 106 20.17 8.83 -10.65
C PRO A 106 19.18 9.99 -10.54
N LEU A 107 19.67 11.23 -10.46
CA LEU A 107 18.79 12.40 -10.44
C LEU A 107 18.06 12.59 -11.78
N TRP A 108 18.72 12.27 -12.90
CA TRP A 108 18.07 12.29 -14.20
C TRP A 108 16.95 11.23 -14.28
N LEU A 109 17.18 10.02 -13.75
CA LEU A 109 16.18 8.96 -13.73
C LEU A 109 14.88 9.40 -13.05
N VAL A 110 14.99 10.09 -11.91
CA VAL A 110 13.81 10.55 -11.14
C VAL A 110 13.16 11.78 -11.78
N ASN A 111 13.94 12.72 -12.32
CA ASN A 111 13.43 14.01 -12.76
C ASN A 111 13.23 14.11 -14.28
N SER A 112 13.45 13.03 -15.03
CA SER A 112 13.32 13.03 -16.49
C SER A 112 11.88 13.12 -16.98
N GLY A 113 10.92 12.73 -16.15
CA GLY A 113 9.52 12.53 -16.59
C GLY A 113 9.34 11.35 -17.54
N MET A 114 10.31 10.43 -17.60
CA MET A 114 10.28 9.26 -18.49
C MET A 114 9.81 7.98 -17.77
N VAL A 115 9.45 8.09 -16.51
CA VAL A 115 8.88 6.99 -15.72
C VAL A 115 7.62 7.48 -15.03
N ASP A 116 6.55 6.76 -15.24
CA ASP A 116 5.31 6.88 -14.46
C ASP A 116 5.21 5.67 -13.54
N ASP A 117 5.24 5.89 -12.25
CA ASP A 117 5.12 4.85 -11.22
C ASP A 117 3.99 5.22 -10.26
N HIS A 118 2.97 4.38 -10.24
CA HIS A 118 1.80 4.51 -9.37
C HIS A 118 1.65 3.24 -8.55
N ASP A 119 1.85 3.34 -7.23
CA ASP A 119 1.80 2.22 -6.30
C ASP A 119 0.95 2.59 -5.07
N THR A 120 -0.27 2.05 -5.00
CA THR A 120 -1.22 2.36 -3.94
C THR A 120 -1.78 1.11 -3.27
N TYR A 121 -2.03 1.24 -1.97
CA TYR A 121 -2.58 0.19 -1.11
C TYR A 121 -3.77 0.73 -0.33
N ALA A 122 -4.94 0.17 -0.58
CA ALA A 122 -6.15 0.49 0.17
C ALA A 122 -6.57 -0.72 1.01
N THR A 123 -6.55 -0.58 2.31
CA THR A 123 -6.95 -1.64 3.25
C THR A 123 -8.17 -1.23 4.03
N THR A 124 -9.18 -2.09 4.05
CA THR A 124 -10.38 -1.93 4.88
C THR A 124 -10.54 -3.12 5.81
N LEU A 125 -10.86 -2.84 7.06
CA LEU A 125 -11.11 -3.83 8.09
C LEU A 125 -12.43 -3.50 8.79
N ILE A 126 -13.34 -4.47 8.85
CA ILE A 126 -14.57 -4.39 9.63
C ILE A 126 -14.58 -5.55 10.61
N LYS A 127 -14.73 -5.24 11.88
CA LYS A 127 -14.92 -6.23 12.96
C LYS A 127 -16.22 -5.96 13.67
N GLY A 128 -16.91 -7.00 14.06
CA GLY A 128 -18.09 -6.89 14.89
C GLY A 128 -18.14 -7.99 15.94
N HIS A 129 -18.80 -7.73 17.05
CA HIS A 129 -19.11 -8.74 18.02
C HIS A 129 -20.52 -8.55 18.59
N VAL A 130 -21.10 -9.66 18.96
CA VAL A 130 -22.34 -9.73 19.73
C VAL A 130 -22.07 -10.61 20.94
N LEU A 131 -22.36 -10.11 22.12
CA LEU A 131 -22.27 -10.85 23.38
C LEU A 131 -23.66 -10.94 23.98
N VAL A 132 -24.12 -12.15 24.19
CA VAL A 132 -25.40 -12.49 24.86
C VAL A 132 -25.10 -13.15 26.19
N LYS A 133 -25.53 -12.53 27.28
CA LYS A 133 -25.56 -13.14 28.62
C LYS A 133 -26.89 -13.82 28.79
N CYS A 134 -26.91 -15.13 29.02
CA CYS A 134 -28.14 -15.88 29.12
C CYS A 134 -28.98 -15.48 30.36
N PRO A 135 -30.18 -14.88 30.20
CA PRO A 135 -30.92 -14.37 31.36
C PRO A 135 -31.48 -15.45 32.26
N TRP A 136 -31.75 -16.67 31.71
CA TRP A 136 -32.35 -17.78 32.44
C TRP A 136 -31.31 -18.81 32.94
N LEU A 137 -30.02 -18.67 32.55
CA LEU A 137 -28.95 -19.53 33.03
C LEU A 137 -27.74 -18.69 33.41
N GLU A 138 -27.65 -18.39 34.68
CA GLU A 138 -26.56 -17.62 35.25
C GLU A 138 -25.20 -18.27 34.96
N GLY A 139 -24.24 -17.48 34.51
CA GLY A 139 -22.91 -17.94 34.15
C GLY A 139 -22.74 -18.37 32.70
N LEU A 140 -23.81 -18.49 31.91
CA LEU A 140 -23.74 -18.84 30.50
C LEU A 140 -23.69 -17.58 29.63
N THR A 141 -22.69 -17.51 28.75
CA THR A 141 -22.54 -16.43 27.76
C THR A 141 -22.27 -17.01 26.37
N TYR A 142 -22.82 -16.35 25.37
CA TYR A 142 -22.56 -16.60 23.94
C TYR A 142 -21.92 -15.36 23.34
N ARG A 143 -20.78 -15.52 22.70
CA ARG A 143 -20.13 -14.45 21.97
C ARG A 143 -19.86 -14.87 20.54
N VAL A 144 -20.28 -14.04 19.61
CA VAL A 144 -19.92 -14.16 18.19
C VAL A 144 -19.04 -13.00 17.85
N ASN A 145 -17.84 -13.28 17.35
CA ASN A 145 -16.97 -12.29 16.74
C ASN A 145 -16.95 -12.56 15.23
N ALA A 146 -17.00 -11.52 14.44
CA ALA A 146 -16.78 -11.61 13.01
C ALA A 146 -15.82 -10.49 12.56
N ALA A 147 -14.91 -10.84 11.67
CA ALA A 147 -14.05 -9.86 11.03
C ALA A 147 -13.99 -10.12 9.53
N TYR A 148 -13.99 -9.04 8.78
CA TYR A 148 -13.80 -9.06 7.34
C TYR A 148 -12.78 -7.97 6.96
N SER A 149 -11.74 -8.36 6.21
CA SER A 149 -10.78 -7.42 5.68
C SER A 149 -10.60 -7.63 4.18
N TRP A 150 -10.40 -6.54 3.48
CA TRP A 150 -9.94 -6.56 2.09
C TRP A 150 -8.86 -5.51 1.89
N GLU A 151 -7.92 -5.89 1.07
CA GLU A 151 -6.81 -5.06 0.63
C GLU A 151 -6.81 -5.04 -0.89
N ASN A 152 -6.78 -3.86 -1.46
CA ASN A 152 -6.56 -3.66 -2.88
C ASN A 152 -5.18 -3.01 -3.05
N VAL A 153 -4.34 -3.63 -3.87
CA VAL A 153 -3.04 -3.09 -4.28
C VAL A 153 -3.10 -2.81 -5.78
N GLU A 154 -2.77 -1.60 -6.14
CA GLU A 154 -2.72 -1.15 -7.52
C GLU A 154 -1.32 -0.69 -7.83
N ARG A 155 -0.71 -1.28 -8.88
CA ARG A 155 0.60 -0.93 -9.38
C ARG A 155 0.53 -0.72 -10.87
N ASP A 156 0.77 0.51 -11.31
CA ASP A 156 0.91 0.87 -12.69
C ASP A 156 2.29 1.47 -12.89
N TYR A 157 3.05 0.90 -13.81
CA TYR A 157 4.41 1.31 -14.09
C TYR A 157 4.60 1.44 -15.59
N PHE A 158 5.21 2.53 -16.02
CA PHE A 158 5.51 2.78 -17.41
C PHE A 158 6.85 3.49 -17.56
N GLU A 159 7.72 2.91 -18.38
CA GLU A 159 8.96 3.52 -18.83
C GLU A 159 8.82 3.95 -20.28
N HIS A 160 9.12 5.22 -20.56
CA HIS A 160 9.15 5.74 -21.90
C HIS A 160 10.36 5.20 -22.69
N GLU A 161 10.25 5.19 -24.02
CA GLU A 161 11.35 4.82 -24.91
C GLU A 161 12.57 5.71 -24.65
N GLY A 162 13.74 5.08 -24.58
CA GLY A 162 15.00 5.77 -24.33
C GLY A 162 15.31 6.08 -22.88
N TYR A 163 14.53 5.55 -21.94
CA TYR A 163 14.87 5.66 -20.51
C TYR A 163 16.24 5.06 -20.21
N PHE A 164 16.50 3.85 -20.67
CA PHE A 164 17.84 3.24 -20.67
C PHE A 164 18.48 3.25 -22.05
N VAL A 165 19.81 3.20 -22.06
CA VAL A 165 20.61 2.99 -23.24
C VAL A 165 21.40 1.70 -23.02
N ALA A 166 21.47 0.86 -24.05
CA ALA A 166 22.22 -0.39 -23.98
C ALA A 166 23.70 -0.15 -23.66
N GLU A 167 24.28 -1.03 -22.82
CA GLU A 167 25.71 -0.98 -22.51
C GLU A 167 26.56 -1.12 -23.79
N GLY A 168 27.66 -0.37 -23.86
CA GLY A 168 28.62 -0.42 -24.95
C GLY A 168 28.34 0.50 -26.14
N THR A 169 27.28 1.29 -26.10
CA THR A 169 27.03 2.28 -27.15
C THR A 169 27.94 3.49 -27.03
N SER A 170 28.66 3.79 -28.13
CA SER A 170 29.73 4.77 -28.16
C SER A 170 29.27 6.19 -28.55
N GLU A 171 30.08 7.08 -28.17
CA GLU A 171 30.59 8.36 -28.65
C GLU A 171 29.62 9.48 -28.98
N ASP A 172 28.52 9.32 -29.66
CA ASP A 172 27.63 10.43 -30.00
C ASP A 172 26.28 10.32 -29.26
N ARG A 173 26.34 10.36 -27.95
CA ARG A 173 25.21 10.18 -27.02
C ARG A 173 24.16 11.28 -27.11
N TYR A 174 24.45 12.32 -27.87
CA TYR A 174 23.58 13.48 -27.99
C TYR A 174 22.89 13.57 -29.37
N SER A 175 23.23 12.67 -30.28
CA SER A 175 22.57 12.60 -31.58
C SER A 175 21.40 11.60 -31.51
N ALA A 176 20.20 12.08 -31.68
CA ALA A 176 18.98 11.26 -31.69
C ALA A 176 19.05 10.14 -32.74
N SER A 177 19.74 10.35 -33.86
CA SER A 177 19.90 9.37 -34.94
C SER A 177 20.91 8.26 -34.59
N ALA A 178 21.96 8.57 -33.82
CA ALA A 178 22.96 7.59 -33.40
C ALA A 178 22.42 6.68 -32.27
N LEU A 179 21.55 7.21 -31.40
CA LEU A 179 21.00 6.51 -30.25
C LEU A 179 19.77 5.65 -30.56
N SER A 180 19.06 5.91 -31.66
CA SER A 180 17.76 5.27 -31.95
C SER A 180 17.81 3.75 -32.03
N GLY A 181 18.94 3.14 -32.41
CA GLY A 181 19.11 1.69 -32.44
C GLY A 181 19.48 1.05 -31.09
N PHE A 182 19.78 1.86 -30.07
CA PHE A 182 20.28 1.40 -28.76
C PHE A 182 19.41 1.84 -27.60
N LEU A 183 18.36 2.63 -27.87
CA LEU A 183 17.42 3.04 -26.84
C LEU A 183 16.58 1.88 -26.37
N SER A 184 16.29 1.82 -25.10
CA SER A 184 15.31 0.89 -24.57
C SER A 184 13.94 1.18 -25.17
N LYS A 185 13.21 0.14 -25.52
CA LYS A 185 11.80 0.27 -25.91
C LYS A 185 10.96 0.65 -24.70
N ALA A 186 9.87 1.34 -24.95
CA ALA A 186 8.89 1.60 -23.91
C ALA A 186 8.34 0.29 -23.37
N ILE A 187 8.29 0.18 -22.06
CA ILE A 187 7.73 -0.98 -21.34
C ILE A 187 6.77 -0.49 -20.28
N GLY A 188 5.74 -1.28 -20.01
CA GLY A 188 4.84 -0.98 -18.94
C GLY A 188 4.15 -2.21 -18.38
N TYR A 189 3.68 -2.09 -17.15
CA TYR A 189 2.80 -3.10 -16.58
C TYR A 189 1.71 -2.46 -15.72
N SER A 190 0.57 -3.13 -15.66
CA SER A 190 -0.49 -2.87 -14.69
C SER A 190 -0.71 -4.12 -13.87
N ALA A 191 -0.64 -4.01 -12.57
CA ALA A 191 -0.87 -5.11 -11.65
C ALA A 191 -1.93 -4.72 -10.62
N ARG A 192 -2.86 -5.62 -10.39
CA ARG A 192 -3.92 -5.48 -9.38
C ARG A 192 -3.91 -6.71 -8.49
N THR A 193 -3.82 -6.47 -7.19
CA THR A 193 -3.93 -7.52 -6.18
C THR A 193 -5.14 -7.24 -5.31
N LYS A 194 -5.95 -8.25 -5.07
CA LYS A 194 -7.04 -8.20 -4.11
C LYS A 194 -6.90 -9.34 -3.11
N ASN A 195 -6.66 -8.98 -1.87
CA ASN A 195 -6.65 -9.90 -0.74
C ASN A 195 -7.97 -9.75 0.02
N THR A 196 -8.66 -10.84 0.27
CA THR A 196 -9.82 -10.87 1.15
C THR A 196 -9.62 -11.91 2.23
N TYR A 197 -9.96 -11.54 3.45
CA TYR A 197 -9.90 -12.44 4.60
C TYR A 197 -11.14 -12.22 5.46
N TRP A 198 -11.77 -13.29 5.88
CA TRP A 198 -12.81 -13.25 6.89
C TRP A 198 -12.61 -14.34 7.93
N VAL A 199 -13.03 -14.06 9.12
CA VAL A 199 -13.04 -14.99 10.25
C VAL A 199 -14.29 -14.76 11.08
N MET A 200 -14.83 -15.86 11.58
CA MET A 200 -15.95 -15.86 12.52
C MET A 200 -15.65 -16.84 13.66
N ASP A 201 -15.77 -16.34 14.88
CA ASP A 201 -15.63 -17.14 16.10
C ASP A 201 -16.97 -17.21 16.82
N LEU A 202 -17.40 -18.40 17.18
CA LEU A 202 -18.46 -18.64 18.16
C LEU A 202 -17.81 -19.10 19.46
N ILE A 203 -18.04 -18.37 20.53
CA ILE A 203 -17.49 -18.63 21.86
C ILE A 203 -18.67 -18.85 22.80
N VAL A 204 -18.74 -20.00 23.40
CA VAL A 204 -19.71 -20.32 24.45
C VAL A 204 -18.92 -20.51 25.76
N ASN A 205 -19.20 -19.69 26.73
CA ASN A 205 -18.57 -19.80 28.06
C ASN A 205 -19.61 -20.02 29.12
N PHE A 206 -19.35 -20.99 29.97
CA PHE A 206 -20.12 -21.26 31.17
C PHE A 206 -19.21 -21.13 32.39
N ASN A 207 -19.53 -20.18 33.27
CA ASN A 207 -18.77 -19.90 34.47
C ASN A 207 -19.72 -19.75 35.66
N ARG A 208 -19.70 -20.73 36.54
CA ARG A 208 -20.61 -20.74 37.69
C ARG A 208 -20.06 -21.47 38.91
N GLN A 209 -20.37 -20.93 40.08
CA GLN A 209 -20.05 -21.54 41.37
C GLN A 209 -21.27 -22.30 41.92
N PHE A 210 -21.04 -23.55 42.28
CA PHE A 210 -22.02 -24.43 42.92
C PHE A 210 -21.50 -24.80 44.30
N GLY A 211 -21.94 -24.08 45.31
CA GLY A 211 -21.44 -24.28 46.67
C GLY A 211 -19.94 -24.07 46.78
N LYS A 212 -19.18 -25.15 47.07
CA LYS A 212 -17.70 -25.12 47.10
C LYS A 212 -17.02 -25.42 45.77
N HIS A 213 -17.79 -25.77 44.76
CA HIS A 213 -17.28 -26.14 43.44
C HIS A 213 -17.45 -24.99 42.46
N PHE A 214 -16.43 -24.71 41.69
CA PHE A 214 -16.42 -23.73 40.64
C PHE A 214 -16.21 -24.44 39.31
N ILE A 215 -17.07 -24.16 38.34
CA ILE A 215 -16.99 -24.70 36.99
C ILE A 215 -16.76 -23.53 36.03
N ASP A 216 -15.70 -23.61 35.24
CA ASP A 216 -15.42 -22.73 34.12
C ASP A 216 -15.14 -23.60 32.89
N ALA A 217 -15.99 -23.48 31.88
CA ALA A 217 -15.88 -24.22 30.65
C ALA A 217 -16.08 -23.29 29.45
N THR A 218 -15.15 -23.35 28.50
CA THR A 218 -15.22 -22.56 27.28
C THR A 218 -15.17 -23.47 26.07
N TYR A 219 -16.12 -23.28 25.16
CA TYR A 219 -16.13 -23.90 23.84
C TYR A 219 -15.91 -22.81 22.80
N VAL A 220 -14.99 -23.05 21.85
CA VAL A 220 -14.69 -22.12 20.75
C VAL A 220 -14.80 -22.86 19.44
N TYR A 221 -15.58 -22.30 18.51
CA TYR A 221 -15.63 -22.72 17.13
C TYR A 221 -15.19 -21.56 16.24
N THR A 222 -14.15 -21.78 15.45
CA THR A 222 -13.61 -20.78 14.52
C THR A 222 -13.75 -21.27 13.10
N ARG A 223 -14.14 -20.37 12.20
CA ARG A 223 -14.11 -20.58 10.76
C ARG A 223 -13.54 -19.34 10.08
N ASP A 224 -12.60 -19.56 9.17
CA ASP A 224 -11.97 -18.49 8.40
C ASP A 224 -11.78 -18.88 6.93
N SER A 225 -11.53 -17.87 6.11
CA SER A 225 -11.16 -18.06 4.70
C SER A 225 -10.34 -16.89 4.22
N LYS A 226 -9.31 -17.21 3.43
CA LYS A 226 -8.46 -16.23 2.76
C LYS A 226 -8.53 -16.47 1.25
N ARG A 227 -8.70 -15.38 0.51
CA ARG A 227 -8.66 -15.38 -0.96
C ARG A 227 -7.66 -14.35 -1.45
N TYR A 228 -6.83 -14.77 -2.40
CA TYR A 228 -5.84 -13.96 -3.08
C TYR A 228 -6.14 -13.97 -4.57
N ASP A 229 -6.41 -12.80 -5.14
CA ASP A 229 -6.58 -12.59 -6.57
C ASP A 229 -5.47 -11.65 -7.07
N TYR A 230 -4.66 -12.13 -8.02
CA TYR A 230 -3.61 -11.33 -8.65
C TYR A 230 -3.79 -11.32 -10.16
N ARG A 231 -3.67 -10.14 -10.74
CA ARG A 231 -3.72 -9.93 -12.19
C ARG A 231 -2.60 -8.99 -12.57
N LYS A 232 -1.86 -9.34 -13.63
CA LYS A 232 -0.82 -8.50 -14.19
C LYS A 232 -0.93 -8.53 -15.71
N MET A 233 -0.90 -7.34 -16.30
CA MET A 233 -0.73 -7.13 -17.72
C MET A 233 0.60 -6.44 -17.95
N THR A 234 1.33 -6.87 -18.97
CA THR A 234 2.59 -6.26 -19.39
C THR A 234 2.54 -5.97 -20.88
N GLY A 235 3.15 -4.87 -21.26
CA GLY A 235 3.28 -4.48 -22.67
C GLY A 235 4.66 -3.89 -22.93
N SER A 236 5.07 -3.91 -24.18
CA SER A 236 6.31 -3.30 -24.65
C SER A 236 6.13 -2.77 -26.06
N ASP A 237 7.01 -1.85 -26.47
CA ASP A 237 7.05 -1.32 -27.85
C ASP A 237 5.76 -0.59 -28.26
N PHE A 238 5.30 0.31 -27.40
CA PHE A 238 4.07 1.06 -27.64
C PHE A 238 4.24 2.05 -28.78
N SER A 239 3.29 2.03 -29.74
CA SER A 239 3.27 2.94 -30.89
C SER A 239 2.93 4.38 -30.53
N ASN A 240 2.36 4.62 -29.37
CA ASN A 240 2.03 5.94 -28.86
C ASN A 240 2.53 6.09 -27.42
N GLN A 241 3.59 6.86 -27.26
CA GLN A 241 4.25 7.12 -25.97
C GLN A 241 3.41 7.99 -25.01
N GLY A 242 2.34 8.62 -25.48
CA GLY A 242 1.43 9.40 -24.64
C GLY A 242 0.40 8.55 -23.88
N ASN A 243 0.28 7.26 -24.19
CA ASN A 243 -0.64 6.35 -23.54
C ASN A 243 0.08 5.60 -22.40
N THR A 244 0.03 6.15 -21.23
CA THR A 244 0.62 5.55 -20.02
C THR A 244 -0.30 4.54 -19.33
N VAL A 245 -1.54 4.38 -19.82
CA VAL A 245 -2.52 3.44 -19.28
C VAL A 245 -2.62 2.21 -20.19
N LEU A 246 -2.16 1.08 -19.68
CA LEU A 246 -2.32 -0.21 -20.34
C LEU A 246 -3.81 -0.56 -20.49
N GLY A 247 -4.27 -0.69 -21.70
CA GLY A 247 -5.66 -1.05 -22.01
C GLY A 247 -6.56 0.09 -22.50
N ALA A 248 -6.03 1.31 -22.66
CA ALA A 248 -6.81 2.42 -23.22
C ALA A 248 -7.06 2.32 -24.73
N ASN A 249 -6.41 1.39 -25.44
CA ASN A 249 -6.61 1.11 -26.86
C ASN A 249 -6.63 -0.42 -27.09
N GLY A 250 -7.70 -1.02 -26.72
CA GLY A 250 -8.10 -2.35 -27.19
C GLY A 250 -9.13 -2.20 -28.30
#